data_1dbad5a50b182d883177ce83fe529720
#
_entry.id   1dbad5a50b182d883177ce83fe529720
#
_cell.length_a   1.000
_cell.length_b   1.000
_cell.length_c   1.000
_cell.angle_alpha   90.00
_cell.angle_beta   90.00
_cell.angle_gamma   90.00
#
_symmetry.space_group_name_H-M   'P 1'
#
loop_
_entity.id
_entity.type
_entity.pdbx_description
1 polymer ?
#
loop_
_entity_poly.entity_id
_entity_poly.type
_entity_poly.pdbx_seq_one_letter_code
_entity_poly.pdbx_strand_id
1 'polypeptide(L)'
;MSGKSANLKIITGPMRLPFLVLAPACVFLGLGSAVWRTGSYNPLHSMLALVGAIAAHISVNALNEYFDFKSGLDMKTTRTPFSGGSGTLPAHPEKFRVALHIGVATLVITALIGIYFLSVWGWGLLPVGLTGLVVIVSYTIWLTRSPVLCLVAPGLGFGILMVMGTHFSLTGSYSWAAFFTSLVPFFLVSNLLLLNQFPDVEADASIGRRHYPIVLRRKGSALIYITFLLMTYLAIIAGVAAAVLPPFTLLGLLTLVIAVPTALNVYRNAEDLTRLIPAMGMNVILNLLTPVLVGIGLLIG
;
A
#
# COMPACT_ATOMS: atom_id res chain seq x y z
N MET A 1 -28.13 19.01 0.32
CA MET A 1 -26.84 18.88 1.06
C MET A 1 -26.20 20.25 1.11
N SER A 2 -25.75 20.76 2.28
CA SER A 2 -25.18 22.12 2.38
C SER A 2 -23.88 22.18 1.56
N GLY A 3 -23.58 23.35 0.95
CA GLY A 3 -22.38 23.54 0.12
C GLY A 3 -21.06 23.20 0.83
N LYS A 4 -20.99 23.27 2.16
CA LYS A 4 -19.84 22.85 2.97
C LYS A 4 -19.58 21.33 2.88
N SER A 5 -20.62 20.51 2.90
CA SER A 5 -20.50 19.03 2.80
C SER A 5 -20.04 18.60 1.39
N ALA A 6 -20.47 19.29 0.34
CA ALA A 6 -20.02 19.03 -1.03
C ALA A 6 -18.54 19.39 -1.21
N ASN A 7 -18.11 20.55 -0.71
CA ASN A 7 -16.70 20.98 -0.77
C ASN A 7 -15.77 20.03 -0.01
N LEU A 8 -16.19 19.50 1.14
CA LEU A 8 -15.39 18.53 1.89
C LEU A 8 -15.18 17.24 1.10
N LYS A 9 -16.23 16.72 0.43
CA LYS A 9 -16.12 15.51 -0.41
C LYS A 9 -15.20 15.71 -1.60
N ILE A 10 -15.17 16.90 -2.22
CA ILE A 10 -14.29 17.22 -3.34
C ILE A 10 -12.81 17.11 -2.92
N ILE A 11 -12.49 17.49 -1.69
CA ILE A 11 -11.12 17.44 -1.15
C ILE A 11 -10.78 16.03 -0.65
N THR A 12 -11.64 15.42 0.13
CA THR A 12 -11.35 14.15 0.82
C THR A 12 -11.52 12.92 -0.07
N GLY A 13 -12.33 12.99 -1.12
CA GLY A 13 -12.55 11.89 -2.05
C GLY A 13 -11.26 11.40 -2.70
N PRO A 14 -10.50 12.26 -3.40
CA PRO A 14 -9.23 11.86 -4.02
C PRO A 14 -8.18 11.36 -3.03
N MET A 15 -8.26 11.74 -1.75
CA MET A 15 -7.36 11.24 -0.70
C MET A 15 -7.63 9.79 -0.35
N ARG A 16 -8.85 9.27 -0.59
CA ARG A 16 -9.31 7.91 -0.22
C ARG A 16 -9.07 7.63 1.27
N LEU A 17 -9.58 8.50 2.15
CA LEU A 17 -9.32 8.47 3.60
C LEU A 17 -9.42 7.07 4.25
N PRO A 18 -10.41 6.20 3.93
CA PRO A 18 -10.49 4.87 4.55
C PRO A 18 -9.25 3.99 4.31
N PHE A 19 -8.54 4.19 3.21
CA PHE A 19 -7.35 3.42 2.88
C PHE A 19 -6.07 3.95 3.53
N LEU A 20 -6.08 5.21 4.02
CA LEU A 20 -4.88 5.83 4.61
C LEU A 20 -4.38 5.10 5.86
N VAL A 21 -5.23 4.31 6.53
CA VAL A 21 -4.86 3.49 7.69
C VAL A 21 -3.74 2.47 7.39
N LEU A 22 -3.49 2.17 6.12
CA LEU A 22 -2.42 1.27 5.70
C LEU A 22 -1.03 1.88 5.97
N ALA A 23 -0.85 3.20 5.75
CA ALA A 23 0.42 3.86 5.99
C ALA A 23 0.85 3.82 7.48
N PRO A 24 0.00 4.16 8.46
CA PRO A 24 0.30 3.94 9.88
C PRO A 24 0.71 2.50 10.23
N ALA A 25 0.06 1.48 9.65
CA ALA A 25 0.42 0.09 9.91
C ALA A 25 1.84 -0.25 9.40
N CYS A 26 2.22 0.26 8.22
CA CYS A 26 3.57 0.08 7.69
C CYS A 26 4.63 0.87 8.47
N VAL A 27 4.31 2.12 8.87
CA VAL A 27 5.20 2.93 9.72
C VAL A 27 5.39 2.28 11.09
N PHE A 28 4.35 1.68 11.66
CA PHE A 28 4.43 0.95 12.93
C PHE A 28 5.40 -0.24 12.83
N LEU A 29 5.42 -0.98 11.72
CA LEU A 29 6.44 -2.01 11.46
C LEU A 29 7.86 -1.45 11.42
N GLY A 30 8.06 -0.34 10.69
CA GLY A 30 9.35 0.32 10.61
C GLY A 30 9.84 0.82 11.97
N LEU A 31 8.94 1.42 12.75
CA LEU A 31 9.19 1.83 14.13
C LEU A 31 9.53 0.62 15.02
N GLY A 32 8.72 -0.44 14.98
CA GLY A 32 8.98 -1.66 15.75
C GLY A 32 10.35 -2.25 15.45
N SER A 33 10.74 -2.33 14.17
CA SER A 33 12.07 -2.81 13.77
C SER A 33 13.20 -1.89 14.23
N ALA A 34 12.98 -0.58 14.29
CA ALA A 34 13.95 0.38 14.82
C ALA A 34 14.12 0.22 16.33
N VAL A 35 13.03 0.14 17.08
CA VAL A 35 13.02 -0.07 18.55
C VAL A 35 13.67 -1.41 18.89
N TRP A 36 13.30 -2.49 18.20
CA TRP A 36 13.93 -3.80 18.38
C TRP A 36 15.46 -3.74 18.26
N ARG A 37 15.97 -2.95 17.29
CA ARG A 37 17.41 -2.85 17.03
C ARG A 37 18.16 -1.94 18.00
N THR A 38 17.53 -0.82 18.43
CA THR A 38 18.22 0.26 19.17
C THR A 38 17.77 0.40 20.62
N GLY A 39 16.68 -0.26 21.01
CA GLY A 39 16.07 -0.12 22.35
C GLY A 39 15.37 1.23 22.58
N SER A 40 15.35 2.12 21.58
CA SER A 40 14.80 3.47 21.73
C SER A 40 14.21 4.00 20.43
N TYR A 41 13.50 5.14 20.52
CA TYR A 41 13.00 5.86 19.34
C TYR A 41 12.99 7.38 19.61
N ASN A 42 13.07 8.16 18.53
CA ASN A 42 12.89 9.60 18.56
C ASN A 42 11.43 9.95 18.19
N PRO A 43 10.62 10.53 19.12
CA PRO A 43 9.22 10.86 18.83
C PRO A 43 9.02 11.81 17.66
N LEU A 44 9.88 12.84 17.49
CA LEU A 44 9.82 13.77 16.38
C LEU A 44 10.07 13.08 15.06
N HIS A 45 11.12 12.25 14.97
CA HIS A 45 11.42 11.50 13.75
C HIS A 45 10.31 10.50 13.43
N SER A 46 9.73 9.84 14.44
CA SER A 46 8.59 8.91 14.26
C SER A 46 7.37 9.64 13.70
N MET A 47 7.06 10.84 14.23
CA MET A 47 5.95 11.65 13.75
C MET A 47 6.20 12.16 12.32
N LEU A 48 7.41 12.63 11.99
CA LEU A 48 7.77 13.06 10.64
C LEU A 48 7.70 11.90 9.64
N ALA A 49 8.17 10.71 10.01
CA ALA A 49 8.06 9.52 9.17
C ALA A 49 6.59 9.17 8.90
N LEU A 50 5.72 9.23 9.93
CA LEU A 50 4.28 9.01 9.79
C LEU A 50 3.62 10.06 8.87
N VAL A 51 3.91 11.34 9.06
CA VAL A 51 3.37 12.42 8.23
C VAL A 51 3.83 12.26 6.79
N GLY A 52 5.11 11.95 6.56
CA GLY A 52 5.68 11.69 5.24
C GLY A 52 5.01 10.49 4.54
N ALA A 53 4.80 9.40 5.27
CA ALA A 53 4.14 8.20 4.76
C ALA A 53 2.67 8.45 4.39
N ILE A 54 1.92 9.17 5.23
CA ILE A 54 0.53 9.56 4.94
C ILE A 54 0.48 10.51 3.74
N ALA A 55 1.38 11.49 3.67
CA ALA A 55 1.46 12.41 2.53
C ALA A 55 1.79 11.67 1.22
N ALA A 56 2.72 10.72 1.24
CA ALA A 56 3.03 9.86 0.09
C ALA A 56 1.82 9.04 -0.35
N HIS A 57 1.07 8.48 0.60
CA HIS A 57 -0.16 7.71 0.31
C HIS A 57 -1.27 8.59 -0.27
N ILE A 58 -1.49 9.78 0.28
CA ILE A 58 -2.44 10.76 -0.29
C ILE A 58 -2.01 11.14 -1.70
N SER A 59 -0.72 11.39 -1.91
CA SER A 59 -0.19 11.77 -3.22
C SER A 59 -0.49 10.73 -4.29
N VAL A 60 -0.15 9.45 -4.04
CA VAL A 60 -0.40 8.39 -5.03
C VAL A 60 -1.89 8.21 -5.29
N ASN A 61 -2.75 8.30 -4.27
CA ASN A 61 -4.20 8.21 -4.44
C ASN A 61 -4.76 9.37 -5.27
N ALA A 62 -4.38 10.60 -4.94
CA ALA A 62 -4.90 11.79 -5.61
C ALA A 62 -4.39 11.90 -7.07
N LEU A 63 -3.13 11.55 -7.34
CA LEU A 63 -2.61 11.48 -8.70
C LEU A 63 -3.27 10.35 -9.50
N ASN A 64 -3.54 9.19 -8.87
CA ASN A 64 -4.27 8.10 -9.51
C ASN A 64 -5.68 8.57 -9.93
N GLU A 65 -6.46 9.16 -9.02
CA GLU A 65 -7.79 9.72 -9.34
C GLU A 65 -7.73 10.74 -10.49
N TYR A 66 -6.75 11.65 -10.47
CA TYR A 66 -6.57 12.64 -11.52
C TYR A 66 -6.33 12.00 -12.90
N PHE A 67 -5.39 11.06 -12.99
CA PHE A 67 -5.04 10.42 -14.26
C PHE A 67 -6.13 9.46 -14.73
N ASP A 68 -6.81 8.75 -13.83
CA ASP A 68 -7.91 7.85 -14.17
C ASP A 68 -9.12 8.63 -14.70
N PHE A 69 -9.45 9.77 -14.08
CA PHE A 69 -10.46 10.67 -14.60
C PHE A 69 -10.07 11.22 -15.99
N LYS A 70 -8.83 11.68 -16.15
CA LYS A 70 -8.33 12.25 -17.41
C LYS A 70 -8.29 11.24 -18.55
N SER A 71 -8.06 9.96 -18.26
CA SER A 71 -8.09 8.86 -19.25
C SER A 71 -9.51 8.41 -19.60
N GLY A 72 -10.52 8.89 -18.87
CA GLY A 72 -11.92 8.46 -19.01
C GLY A 72 -12.23 7.11 -18.34
N LEU A 73 -11.27 6.53 -17.60
CA LEU A 73 -11.46 5.25 -16.90
C LEU A 73 -12.60 5.33 -15.89
N ASP A 74 -12.59 6.36 -15.05
CA ASP A 74 -13.57 6.55 -13.97
C ASP A 74 -15.04 6.63 -14.46
N MET A 75 -15.24 6.92 -15.74
CA MET A 75 -16.57 6.95 -16.38
C MET A 75 -17.03 5.57 -16.83
N LYS A 76 -16.09 4.59 -16.94
CA LYS A 76 -16.35 3.23 -17.42
C LYS A 76 -16.37 2.19 -16.30
N THR A 77 -15.81 2.52 -15.14
CA THR A 77 -15.63 1.58 -14.04
C THR A 77 -16.89 1.43 -13.21
N THR A 78 -17.26 0.17 -12.92
CA THR A 78 -18.32 -0.14 -11.93
C THR A 78 -17.72 -0.14 -10.55
N ARG A 79 -18.18 0.76 -9.68
CA ARG A 79 -17.63 0.93 -8.33
C ARG A 79 -18.04 -0.19 -7.39
N THR A 80 -17.06 -0.65 -6.63
CA THR A 80 -17.27 -1.49 -5.46
C THR A 80 -16.78 -0.76 -4.20
N PRO A 81 -17.01 -1.28 -2.98
CA PRO A 81 -16.41 -0.70 -1.78
C PRO A 81 -14.86 -0.65 -1.80
N PHE A 82 -14.20 -1.43 -2.67
CA PHE A 82 -12.76 -1.63 -2.70
C PHE A 82 -12.08 -1.18 -4.01
N SER A 83 -12.85 -0.98 -5.09
CA SER A 83 -12.32 -0.64 -6.43
C SER A 83 -13.17 0.42 -7.13
N GLY A 84 -12.69 0.94 -8.28
CA GLY A 84 -13.44 1.86 -9.12
C GLY A 84 -13.40 3.33 -8.70
N GLY A 85 -12.36 3.76 -7.99
CA GLY A 85 -12.14 5.15 -7.61
C GLY A 85 -13.09 5.67 -6.52
N SER A 86 -12.91 6.94 -6.10
CA SER A 86 -13.77 7.57 -5.09
C SER A 86 -15.13 7.99 -5.63
N GLY A 87 -15.23 8.15 -6.94
CA GLY A 87 -16.40 8.69 -7.63
C GLY A 87 -16.60 10.18 -7.49
N THR A 88 -15.70 10.87 -6.86
CA THR A 88 -15.80 12.31 -6.65
C THR A 88 -15.63 13.08 -7.95
N LEU A 89 -14.65 12.73 -8.77
CA LEU A 89 -14.36 13.43 -10.02
C LEU A 89 -15.43 13.22 -11.08
N PRO A 90 -16.00 12.01 -11.32
CA PRO A 90 -17.16 11.85 -12.17
C PRO A 90 -18.38 12.65 -11.72
N ALA A 91 -18.58 12.83 -10.39
CA ALA A 91 -19.68 13.63 -9.85
C ALA A 91 -19.43 15.15 -9.94
N HIS A 92 -18.17 15.59 -10.00
CA HIS A 92 -17.75 16.99 -10.05
C HIS A 92 -16.62 17.20 -11.08
N PRO A 93 -16.90 17.03 -12.39
CA PRO A 93 -15.87 17.05 -13.43
C PRO A 93 -15.07 18.37 -13.48
N GLU A 94 -15.70 19.50 -13.15
CA GLU A 94 -15.11 20.83 -13.13
C GLU A 94 -14.01 20.98 -12.06
N LYS A 95 -13.98 20.09 -11.08
CA LYS A 95 -13.03 20.12 -9.94
C LYS A 95 -11.86 19.14 -10.09
N PHE A 96 -11.69 18.48 -11.24
CA PHE A 96 -10.65 17.45 -11.42
C PHE A 96 -9.22 17.92 -11.08
N ARG A 97 -8.91 19.21 -11.28
CA ARG A 97 -7.61 19.78 -10.93
C ARG A 97 -7.33 19.81 -9.43
N VAL A 98 -8.36 19.75 -8.58
CA VAL A 98 -8.19 19.68 -7.11
C VAL A 98 -7.41 18.41 -6.74
N ALA A 99 -7.71 17.27 -7.36
CA ALA A 99 -6.95 16.05 -7.15
C ALA A 99 -5.46 16.21 -7.52
N LEU A 100 -5.16 16.88 -8.65
CA LEU A 100 -3.78 17.15 -9.03
C LEU A 100 -3.05 18.03 -8.00
N HIS A 101 -3.70 19.11 -7.54
CA HIS A 101 -3.09 20.02 -6.55
C HIS A 101 -2.85 19.31 -5.22
N ILE A 102 -3.78 18.47 -4.75
CA ILE A 102 -3.59 17.65 -3.55
C ILE A 102 -2.42 16.68 -3.75
N GLY A 103 -2.40 15.96 -4.87
CA GLY A 103 -1.33 15.02 -5.18
C GLY A 103 0.06 15.65 -5.22
N VAL A 104 0.18 16.80 -5.89
CA VAL A 104 1.46 17.53 -5.98
C VAL A 104 1.85 18.14 -4.63
N ALA A 105 0.93 18.75 -3.90
CA ALA A 105 1.22 19.35 -2.59
C ALA A 105 1.72 18.29 -1.59
N THR A 106 1.06 17.13 -1.55
CA THR A 106 1.47 16.04 -0.64
C THR A 106 2.75 15.35 -1.12
N LEU A 107 3.03 15.29 -2.43
CA LEU A 107 4.33 14.86 -2.96
C LEU A 107 5.47 15.77 -2.50
N VAL A 108 5.25 17.08 -2.56
CA VAL A 108 6.22 18.09 -2.08
C VAL A 108 6.45 17.94 -0.57
N ILE A 109 5.39 17.74 0.23
CA ILE A 109 5.54 17.49 1.68
C ILE A 109 6.40 16.25 1.92
N THR A 110 6.15 15.15 1.19
CA THR A 110 6.95 13.92 1.28
C THR A 110 8.42 14.18 0.94
N ALA A 111 8.68 14.92 -0.14
CA ALA A 111 10.04 15.27 -0.57
C ALA A 111 10.76 16.15 0.46
N LEU A 112 10.08 17.16 1.04
CA LEU A 112 10.66 18.05 2.06
C LEU A 112 11.04 17.27 3.33
N ILE A 113 10.18 16.33 3.78
CA ILE A 113 10.49 15.44 4.90
C ILE A 113 11.69 14.54 4.54
N GLY A 114 11.73 14.01 3.31
CA GLY A 114 12.88 13.26 2.81
C GLY A 114 14.18 14.07 2.85
N ILE A 115 14.16 15.33 2.40
CA ILE A 115 15.31 16.25 2.45
C ILE A 115 15.74 16.49 3.91
N TYR A 116 14.79 16.68 4.82
CA TYR A 116 15.11 16.78 6.25
C TYR A 116 15.89 15.56 6.73
N PHE A 117 15.42 14.35 6.45
CA PHE A 117 16.13 13.13 6.86
C PHE A 117 17.48 12.93 6.15
N LEU A 118 17.62 13.39 4.91
CA LEU A 118 18.92 13.43 4.24
C LEU A 118 19.90 14.36 4.95
N SER A 119 19.43 15.49 5.51
CA SER A 119 20.28 16.41 6.28
C SER A 119 20.68 15.83 7.63
N VAL A 120 19.85 14.94 8.22
CA VAL A 120 20.13 14.29 9.52
C VAL A 120 21.03 13.06 9.38
N TRP A 121 20.75 12.21 8.38
CA TRP A 121 21.36 10.88 8.25
C TRP A 121 22.26 10.72 7.00
N GLY A 122 22.40 11.78 6.19
CA GLY A 122 23.19 11.74 4.97
C GLY A 122 22.52 11.01 3.81
N TRP A 123 23.29 10.76 2.76
CA TRP A 123 22.81 10.30 1.46
C TRP A 123 22.28 8.86 1.43
N GLY A 124 22.45 8.09 2.52
CA GLY A 124 22.00 6.70 2.60
C GLY A 124 20.49 6.52 2.40
N LEU A 125 19.67 7.53 2.71
CA LEU A 125 18.22 7.49 2.50
C LEU A 125 17.82 7.76 1.04
N LEU A 126 18.70 8.36 0.23
CA LEU A 126 18.37 8.81 -1.12
C LEU A 126 17.80 7.69 -2.02
N PRO A 127 18.35 6.46 -2.05
CA PRO A 127 17.81 5.40 -2.90
C PRO A 127 16.35 5.09 -2.59
N VAL A 128 15.98 4.99 -1.31
CA VAL A 128 14.59 4.72 -0.88
C VAL A 128 13.69 5.90 -1.20
N GLY A 129 14.12 7.13 -0.84
CA GLY A 129 13.34 8.35 -1.06
C GLY A 129 13.09 8.62 -2.55
N LEU A 130 14.13 8.58 -3.37
CA LEU A 130 14.02 8.83 -4.81
C LEU A 130 13.16 7.78 -5.51
N THR A 131 13.38 6.49 -5.20
CA THR A 131 12.56 5.40 -5.74
C THR A 131 11.09 5.59 -5.35
N GLY A 132 10.80 6.00 -4.11
CA GLY A 132 9.45 6.29 -3.65
C GLY A 132 8.76 7.38 -4.45
N LEU A 133 9.43 8.52 -4.67
CA LEU A 133 8.90 9.61 -5.48
C LEU A 133 8.65 9.17 -6.93
N VAL A 134 9.59 8.42 -7.53
CA VAL A 134 9.45 7.88 -8.89
C VAL A 134 8.25 6.93 -8.97
N VAL A 135 8.09 6.01 -8.01
CA VAL A 135 6.95 5.08 -7.98
C VAL A 135 5.63 5.84 -7.88
N ILE A 136 5.50 6.85 -6.99
CA ILE A 136 4.28 7.64 -6.84
C ILE A 136 3.88 8.30 -8.17
N VAL A 137 4.83 8.97 -8.85
CA VAL A 137 4.55 9.71 -10.09
C VAL A 137 4.28 8.78 -11.26
N SER A 138 5.01 7.67 -11.36
CA SER A 138 4.95 6.77 -12.51
C SER A 138 3.84 5.71 -12.41
N TYR A 139 3.28 5.46 -11.22
CA TYR A 139 2.38 4.35 -10.95
C TYR A 139 1.24 4.28 -11.97
N THR A 140 0.41 5.30 -12.05
CA THR A 140 -0.78 5.31 -12.90
C THR A 140 -0.45 5.42 -14.38
N ILE A 141 0.62 6.13 -14.74
CA ILE A 141 0.95 6.46 -16.13
C ILE A 141 1.65 5.30 -16.84
N TRP A 142 2.57 4.61 -16.13
CA TRP A 142 3.45 3.61 -16.73
C TRP A 142 3.37 2.24 -16.06
N LEU A 143 3.43 2.18 -14.70
CA LEU A 143 3.58 0.90 -14.01
C LEU A 143 2.35 0.01 -14.18
N THR A 144 1.15 0.59 -14.29
CA THR A 144 -0.10 -0.14 -14.55
C THR A 144 -0.18 -0.76 -15.95
N ARG A 145 0.76 -0.47 -16.84
CA ARG A 145 0.86 -1.05 -18.19
C ARG A 145 1.74 -2.29 -18.29
N SER A 146 2.37 -2.68 -17.18
CA SER A 146 3.17 -3.90 -17.08
C SER A 146 2.60 -4.79 -15.98
N PRO A 147 2.25 -6.07 -16.26
CA PRO A 147 1.65 -6.95 -15.26
C PRO A 147 2.51 -7.11 -14.01
N VAL A 148 3.83 -7.27 -14.19
CA VAL A 148 4.78 -7.43 -13.08
C VAL A 148 4.91 -6.15 -12.28
N LEU A 149 5.14 -5.00 -12.95
CA LEU A 149 5.31 -3.72 -12.26
C LEU A 149 4.02 -3.29 -11.55
N CYS A 150 2.86 -3.51 -12.16
CA CYS A 150 1.56 -3.23 -11.56
C CYS A 150 1.32 -4.06 -10.29
N LEU A 151 1.77 -5.33 -10.27
CA LEU A 151 1.66 -6.20 -9.10
C LEU A 151 2.61 -5.76 -7.99
N VAL A 152 3.90 -5.51 -8.29
CA VAL A 152 4.93 -5.32 -7.25
C VAL A 152 5.05 -3.87 -6.77
N ALA A 153 4.68 -2.88 -7.57
CA ALA A 153 4.86 -1.47 -7.21
C ALA A 153 4.13 -1.04 -5.93
N PRO A 154 2.87 -1.46 -5.67
CA PRO A 154 2.20 -1.14 -4.41
C PRO A 154 2.91 -1.76 -3.21
N GLY A 155 3.27 -3.03 -3.31
CA GLY A 155 4.05 -3.73 -2.26
C GLY A 155 5.43 -3.10 -2.06
N LEU A 156 6.12 -2.71 -3.12
CA LEU A 156 7.38 -1.98 -3.04
C LEU A 156 7.19 -0.66 -2.26
N GLY A 157 6.15 0.12 -2.61
CA GLY A 157 5.86 1.41 -1.97
C GLY A 157 5.58 1.27 -0.47
N PHE A 158 4.61 0.46 -0.10
CA PHE A 158 4.16 0.30 1.29
C PHE A 158 5.07 -0.65 2.11
N GLY A 159 5.58 -1.72 1.49
CA GLY A 159 6.47 -2.66 2.15
C GLY A 159 7.89 -2.13 2.22
N ILE A 160 8.64 -2.33 1.15
CA ILE A 160 10.09 -2.07 1.17
C ILE A 160 10.38 -0.59 1.47
N LEU A 161 9.81 0.34 0.69
CA LEU A 161 10.19 1.74 0.80
C LEU A 161 9.67 2.39 2.08
N MET A 162 8.42 2.14 2.47
CA MET A 162 7.84 2.78 3.66
C MET A 162 8.38 2.19 4.96
N VAL A 163 8.48 0.85 5.09
CA VAL A 163 8.98 0.21 6.31
C VAL A 163 10.47 0.46 6.48
N MET A 164 11.30 0.19 5.43
CA MET A 164 12.74 0.42 5.52
C MET A 164 13.08 1.91 5.58
N GLY A 165 12.31 2.76 4.89
CA GLY A 165 12.44 4.21 4.97
C GLY A 165 12.17 4.73 6.39
N THR A 166 11.12 4.23 7.05
CA THR A 166 10.82 4.56 8.44
C THR A 166 11.95 4.09 9.37
N HIS A 167 12.37 2.83 9.23
CA HIS A 167 13.51 2.30 10.00
C HIS A 167 14.75 3.17 9.85
N PHE A 168 15.13 3.51 8.62
CA PHE A 168 16.30 4.34 8.34
C PHE A 168 16.16 5.75 8.92
N SER A 169 14.98 6.35 8.81
CA SER A 169 14.68 7.68 9.37
C SER A 169 14.82 7.74 10.89
N LEU A 170 14.75 6.59 11.57
CA LEU A 170 14.88 6.49 13.02
C LEU A 170 16.28 6.07 13.47
N THR A 171 17.03 5.34 12.65
CA THR A 171 18.31 4.71 13.04
C THR A 171 19.52 5.18 12.23
N GLY A 172 19.31 5.83 11.09
CA GLY A 172 20.38 6.20 10.15
C GLY A 172 21.00 5.03 9.39
N SER A 173 20.43 3.82 9.48
CA SER A 173 20.98 2.61 8.85
C SER A 173 19.91 1.65 8.37
N TYR A 174 20.25 0.80 7.41
CA TYR A 174 19.43 -0.35 7.02
C TYR A 174 19.69 -1.54 7.93
N SER A 175 18.69 -2.42 8.07
CA SER A 175 18.84 -3.67 8.81
C SER A 175 18.11 -4.83 8.15
N TRP A 176 18.60 -6.04 8.36
CA TRP A 176 17.90 -7.25 7.91
C TRP A 176 16.54 -7.42 8.61
N ALA A 177 16.41 -6.98 9.87
CA ALA A 177 15.13 -6.99 10.57
C ALA A 177 14.09 -6.12 9.85
N ALA A 178 14.47 -4.88 9.47
CA ALA A 178 13.59 -4.02 8.68
C ALA A 178 13.27 -4.62 7.30
N PHE A 179 14.24 -5.28 6.65
CA PHE A 179 14.00 -5.92 5.36
C PHE A 179 13.00 -7.08 5.48
N PHE A 180 13.22 -8.04 6.40
CA PHE A 180 12.30 -9.16 6.56
C PHE A 180 10.89 -8.72 6.96
N THR A 181 10.77 -7.73 7.85
CA THR A 181 9.46 -7.17 8.22
C THR A 181 8.79 -6.43 7.08
N SER A 182 9.56 -5.77 6.21
CA SER A 182 9.03 -5.06 5.04
C SER A 182 8.41 -6.00 3.99
N LEU A 183 8.84 -7.26 3.94
CA LEU A 183 8.26 -8.27 3.04
C LEU A 183 6.80 -8.60 3.39
N VAL A 184 6.40 -8.43 4.66
CA VAL A 184 5.02 -8.66 5.08
C VAL A 184 4.05 -7.74 4.32
N PRO A 185 4.12 -6.40 4.43
CA PRO A 185 3.27 -5.53 3.64
C PRO A 185 3.64 -5.53 2.15
N PHE A 186 4.86 -5.89 1.75
CA PHE A 186 5.19 -6.06 0.33
C PHE A 186 4.26 -7.05 -0.35
N PHE A 187 4.11 -8.25 0.21
CA PHE A 187 3.25 -9.27 -0.38
C PHE A 187 1.77 -8.98 -0.16
N LEU A 188 1.38 -8.51 1.03
CA LEU A 188 -0.02 -8.25 1.35
C LEU A 188 -0.60 -7.08 0.55
N VAL A 189 0.13 -5.97 0.38
CA VAL A 189 -0.36 -4.81 -0.38
C VAL A 189 -0.36 -5.08 -1.88
N SER A 190 0.62 -5.84 -2.38
CA SER A 190 0.57 -6.36 -3.75
C SER A 190 -0.70 -7.16 -3.99
N ASN A 191 -1.06 -8.06 -3.06
CA ASN A 191 -2.30 -8.82 -3.10
C ASN A 191 -3.55 -7.95 -2.97
N LEU A 192 -3.49 -6.89 -2.15
CA LEU A 192 -4.62 -5.96 -2.00
C LEU A 192 -4.98 -5.33 -3.35
N LEU A 193 -3.97 -4.80 -4.06
CA LEU A 193 -4.19 -4.17 -5.36
C LEU A 193 -4.52 -5.20 -6.44
N LEU A 194 -3.90 -6.39 -6.42
CA LEU A 194 -4.22 -7.47 -7.36
C LEU A 194 -5.69 -7.85 -7.27
N LEU A 195 -6.22 -8.05 -6.06
CA LEU A 195 -7.61 -8.45 -5.86
C LEU A 195 -8.59 -7.33 -6.21
N ASN A 196 -8.23 -6.06 -5.93
CA ASN A 196 -9.02 -4.89 -6.30
C ASN A 196 -9.13 -4.67 -7.82
N GLN A 197 -8.24 -5.28 -8.63
CA GLN A 197 -8.29 -5.23 -10.09
C GLN A 197 -9.28 -6.25 -10.70
N PHE A 198 -9.80 -7.22 -9.93
CA PHE A 198 -10.71 -8.23 -10.48
C PHE A 198 -12.02 -7.63 -11.01
N PRO A 199 -12.69 -6.68 -10.32
CA PRO A 199 -13.86 -6.00 -10.87
C PRO A 199 -13.55 -5.11 -12.09
N ASP A 200 -12.33 -4.58 -12.18
CA ASP A 200 -11.99 -3.50 -13.11
C ASP A 200 -11.41 -4.00 -14.46
N VAL A 201 -11.34 -5.33 -14.68
CA VAL A 201 -10.66 -5.96 -15.83
C VAL A 201 -11.06 -5.36 -17.17
N GLU A 202 -12.35 -5.23 -17.44
CA GLU A 202 -12.88 -4.77 -18.74
C GLU A 202 -12.62 -3.25 -18.93
N ALA A 203 -12.82 -2.48 -17.87
CA ALA A 203 -12.60 -1.02 -17.89
C ALA A 203 -11.11 -0.70 -18.06
N ASP A 204 -10.24 -1.34 -17.28
CA ASP A 204 -8.78 -1.17 -17.32
C ASP A 204 -8.20 -1.58 -18.70
N ALA A 205 -8.65 -2.70 -19.27
CA ALA A 205 -8.23 -3.12 -20.59
C ALA A 205 -8.58 -2.09 -21.66
N SER A 206 -9.73 -1.40 -21.54
CA SER A 206 -10.22 -0.42 -22.52
C SER A 206 -9.35 0.84 -22.63
N ILE A 207 -8.48 1.11 -21.65
CA ILE A 207 -7.56 2.25 -21.66
C ILE A 207 -6.08 1.83 -21.78
N GLY A 208 -5.84 0.54 -22.09
CA GLY A 208 -4.49 0.01 -22.33
C GLY A 208 -3.70 -0.36 -21.08
N ARG A 209 -4.34 -0.50 -19.92
CA ARG A 209 -3.71 -1.14 -18.74
C ARG A 209 -3.45 -2.61 -19.01
N ARG A 210 -2.38 -3.12 -18.39
CA ARG A 210 -2.00 -4.54 -18.48
C ARG A 210 -1.59 -5.01 -17.08
N HIS A 211 -2.52 -5.61 -16.36
CA HIS A 211 -2.28 -6.28 -15.09
C HIS A 211 -2.64 -7.77 -15.19
N TYR A 212 -2.26 -8.56 -14.20
CA TYR A 212 -2.43 -10.00 -14.25
C TYR A 212 -3.86 -10.48 -14.50
N PRO A 213 -4.92 -9.91 -13.87
CA PRO A 213 -6.30 -10.27 -14.19
C PRO A 213 -6.70 -10.11 -15.67
N ILE A 214 -6.07 -9.17 -16.39
CA ILE A 214 -6.26 -9.03 -17.86
C ILE A 214 -5.49 -10.13 -18.60
N VAL A 215 -4.22 -10.39 -18.22
CA VAL A 215 -3.31 -11.27 -18.99
C VAL A 215 -3.54 -12.75 -18.67
N LEU A 216 -3.73 -13.12 -17.39
CA LEU A 216 -3.90 -14.49 -16.92
C LEU A 216 -5.34 -14.83 -16.54
N ARG A 217 -6.28 -13.90 -16.76
CA ARG A 217 -7.65 -13.95 -16.25
C ARG A 217 -7.70 -14.00 -14.72
N ARG A 218 -8.89 -13.84 -14.16
CA ARG A 218 -9.10 -13.83 -12.69
C ARG A 218 -8.65 -15.13 -12.01
N LYS A 219 -8.91 -16.29 -12.65
CA LYS A 219 -8.54 -17.61 -12.12
C LYS A 219 -7.01 -17.79 -12.00
N GLY A 220 -6.24 -17.40 -13.02
CA GLY A 220 -4.78 -17.44 -12.98
C GLY A 220 -4.21 -16.46 -11.96
N SER A 221 -4.83 -15.29 -11.83
CA SER A 221 -4.43 -14.28 -10.83
C SER A 221 -4.72 -14.70 -9.39
N ALA A 222 -5.74 -15.55 -9.17
CA ALA A 222 -6.00 -16.13 -7.86
C ALA A 222 -4.85 -17.02 -7.37
N LEU A 223 -4.11 -17.68 -8.26
CA LEU A 223 -2.91 -18.44 -7.89
C LEU A 223 -1.77 -17.53 -7.46
N ILE A 224 -1.58 -16.39 -8.15
CA ILE A 224 -0.60 -15.36 -7.74
C ILE A 224 -0.96 -14.83 -6.35
N TYR A 225 -2.25 -14.55 -6.11
CA TYR A 225 -2.74 -14.12 -4.78
C TYR A 225 -2.37 -15.11 -3.68
N ILE A 226 -2.62 -16.41 -3.90
CA ILE A 226 -2.28 -17.47 -2.94
C ILE A 226 -0.76 -17.53 -2.70
N THR A 227 0.03 -17.44 -3.76
CA THR A 227 1.50 -17.47 -3.68
C THR A 227 2.02 -16.30 -2.84
N PHE A 228 1.55 -15.08 -3.11
CA PHE A 228 1.98 -13.90 -2.34
C PHE A 228 1.51 -13.97 -0.89
N LEU A 229 0.31 -14.48 -0.63
CA LEU A 229 -0.17 -14.69 0.73
C LEU A 229 0.69 -15.70 1.48
N LEU A 230 1.08 -16.81 0.84
CA LEU A 230 2.01 -17.80 1.41
C LEU A 230 3.37 -17.16 1.70
N MET A 231 3.91 -16.40 0.74
CA MET A 231 5.21 -15.74 0.90
C MET A 231 5.22 -14.74 2.06
N THR A 232 4.09 -14.11 2.40
CA THR A 232 3.96 -13.26 3.59
C THR A 232 4.34 -14.03 4.87
N TYR A 233 3.75 -15.20 5.07
CA TYR A 233 3.99 -16.00 6.28
C TYR A 233 5.37 -16.66 6.26
N LEU A 234 5.83 -17.10 5.08
CA LEU A 234 7.18 -17.62 4.92
C LEU A 234 8.24 -16.56 5.25
N ALA A 235 8.01 -15.28 4.92
CA ALA A 235 8.92 -14.20 5.27
C ALA A 235 9.05 -14.01 6.79
N ILE A 236 7.93 -14.11 7.54
CA ILE A 236 7.93 -14.04 9.01
C ILE A 236 8.73 -15.22 9.58
N ILE A 237 8.38 -16.44 9.15
CA ILE A 237 9.03 -17.68 9.63
C ILE A 237 10.53 -17.66 9.30
N ALA A 238 10.90 -17.29 8.08
CA ALA A 238 12.29 -17.22 7.65
C ALA A 238 13.09 -16.18 8.44
N GLY A 239 12.49 -15.02 8.75
CA GLY A 239 13.13 -13.99 9.57
C GLY A 239 13.42 -14.48 10.99
N VAL A 240 12.51 -15.23 11.59
CA VAL A 240 12.70 -15.84 12.92
C VAL A 240 13.70 -16.99 12.85
N ALA A 241 13.60 -17.88 11.87
CA ALA A 241 14.52 -19.00 11.69
C ALA A 241 15.95 -18.56 11.43
N ALA A 242 16.14 -17.41 10.75
CA ALA A 242 17.45 -16.80 10.54
C ALA A 242 17.95 -15.99 11.77
N ALA A 243 17.23 -16.01 12.90
CA ALA A 243 17.53 -15.23 14.11
C ALA A 243 17.65 -13.71 13.85
N VAL A 244 16.97 -13.20 12.82
CA VAL A 244 16.93 -11.79 12.44
C VAL A 244 15.75 -11.09 13.09
N LEU A 245 14.65 -11.83 13.34
CA LEU A 245 13.45 -11.35 14.01
C LEU A 245 13.25 -12.07 15.34
N PRO A 246 12.71 -11.39 16.38
CA PRO A 246 12.37 -12.04 17.64
C PRO A 246 11.23 -13.05 17.44
N PRO A 247 11.18 -14.15 18.23
CA PRO A 247 10.15 -15.19 18.13
C PRO A 247 8.72 -14.65 18.25
N PHE A 248 8.51 -13.58 19.01
CA PHE A 248 7.19 -12.96 19.17
C PHE A 248 6.61 -12.39 17.87
N THR A 249 7.40 -12.16 16.81
CA THR A 249 6.87 -11.78 15.49
C THR A 249 6.01 -12.88 14.87
N LEU A 250 6.12 -14.13 15.33
CA LEU A 250 5.22 -15.23 14.96
C LEU A 250 3.75 -14.96 15.36
N LEU A 251 3.45 -13.95 16.20
CA LEU A 251 2.09 -13.47 16.42
C LEU A 251 1.37 -13.12 15.09
N GLY A 252 2.12 -12.68 14.08
CA GLY A 252 1.57 -12.47 12.73
C GLY A 252 0.92 -13.72 12.12
N LEU A 253 1.34 -14.94 12.51
CA LEU A 253 0.75 -16.21 12.04
C LEU A 253 -0.68 -16.43 12.55
N LEU A 254 -1.12 -15.74 13.60
CA LEU A 254 -2.51 -15.82 14.08
C LEU A 254 -3.49 -15.38 13.00
N THR A 255 -3.08 -14.54 12.07
CA THR A 255 -3.93 -14.14 10.94
C THR A 255 -4.16 -15.22 9.89
N LEU A 256 -3.47 -16.38 9.99
CA LEU A 256 -3.76 -17.55 9.13
C LEU A 256 -5.22 -18.01 9.23
N VAL A 257 -5.86 -17.81 10.38
CA VAL A 257 -7.28 -18.11 10.59
C VAL A 257 -8.20 -17.32 9.64
N ILE A 258 -7.77 -16.14 9.22
CA ILE A 258 -8.44 -15.28 8.22
C ILE A 258 -7.88 -15.57 6.83
N ALA A 259 -6.58 -15.72 6.70
CA ALA A 259 -5.88 -15.85 5.43
C ALA A 259 -6.28 -17.09 4.65
N VAL A 260 -6.37 -18.24 5.32
CA VAL A 260 -6.72 -19.52 4.67
C VAL A 260 -8.13 -19.51 4.08
N PRO A 261 -9.20 -19.15 4.82
CA PRO A 261 -10.53 -19.02 4.24
C PRO A 261 -10.61 -17.98 3.12
N THR A 262 -9.89 -16.85 3.26
CA THR A 262 -9.84 -15.81 2.22
C THR A 262 -9.20 -16.35 0.94
N ALA A 263 -8.07 -17.05 1.03
CA ALA A 263 -7.41 -17.66 -0.12
C ALA A 263 -8.31 -18.68 -0.83
N LEU A 264 -9.00 -19.52 -0.08
CA LEU A 264 -9.95 -20.51 -0.61
C LEU A 264 -11.13 -19.82 -1.31
N ASN A 265 -11.67 -18.75 -0.72
CA ASN A 265 -12.74 -17.96 -1.33
C ASN A 265 -12.29 -17.32 -2.65
N VAL A 266 -11.12 -16.64 -2.66
CA VAL A 266 -10.56 -16.03 -3.86
C VAL A 266 -10.36 -17.06 -4.98
N TYR A 267 -9.83 -18.25 -4.65
CA TYR A 267 -9.62 -19.29 -5.65
C TYR A 267 -10.92 -19.87 -6.22
N ARG A 268 -11.90 -20.13 -5.35
CA ARG A 268 -13.18 -20.75 -5.73
C ARG A 268 -14.09 -19.78 -6.48
N ASN A 269 -14.09 -18.51 -6.10
CA ASN A 269 -15.03 -17.52 -6.58
C ASN A 269 -14.38 -16.41 -7.44
N ALA A 270 -13.20 -16.68 -8.01
CA ALA A 270 -12.45 -15.70 -8.81
C ALA A 270 -13.28 -15.04 -9.94
N GLU A 271 -14.23 -15.78 -10.53
CA GLU A 271 -15.08 -15.31 -11.63
C GLU A 271 -16.45 -14.77 -11.15
N ASP A 272 -16.79 -14.95 -9.87
CA ASP A 272 -18.04 -14.46 -9.27
C ASP A 272 -17.74 -13.27 -8.36
N LEU A 273 -17.84 -12.07 -8.91
CA LEU A 273 -17.50 -10.84 -8.21
C LEU A 273 -18.37 -10.62 -6.94
N THR A 274 -19.63 -11.06 -6.95
CA THR A 274 -20.53 -10.90 -5.79
C THR A 274 -20.03 -11.73 -4.60
N ARG A 275 -19.59 -12.96 -4.85
CA ARG A 275 -19.03 -13.84 -3.82
C ARG A 275 -17.60 -13.48 -3.43
N LEU A 276 -16.90 -12.68 -4.25
CA LEU A 276 -15.54 -12.22 -3.98
C LEU A 276 -15.49 -11.03 -3.02
N ILE A 277 -16.53 -10.19 -2.95
CA ILE A 277 -16.57 -8.99 -2.11
C ILE A 277 -16.21 -9.28 -0.63
N PRO A 278 -16.72 -10.32 0.04
CA PRO A 278 -16.31 -10.65 1.40
C PRO A 278 -14.82 -10.94 1.53
N ALA A 279 -14.21 -11.63 0.54
CA ALA A 279 -12.77 -11.90 0.54
C ALA A 279 -11.95 -10.63 0.36
N MET A 280 -12.44 -9.66 -0.43
CA MET A 280 -11.79 -8.34 -0.55
C MET A 280 -11.77 -7.61 0.80
N GLY A 281 -12.86 -7.66 1.56
CA GLY A 281 -12.93 -7.10 2.92
C GLY A 281 -11.96 -7.79 3.89
N MET A 282 -11.92 -9.13 3.89
CA MET A 282 -10.98 -9.90 4.72
C MET A 282 -9.53 -9.63 4.34
N ASN A 283 -9.26 -9.42 3.05
CA ASN A 283 -7.93 -9.03 2.58
C ASN A 283 -7.48 -7.65 3.12
N VAL A 284 -8.38 -6.68 3.25
CA VAL A 284 -8.09 -5.42 3.94
C VAL A 284 -7.73 -5.66 5.40
N ILE A 285 -8.48 -6.51 6.11
CA ILE A 285 -8.18 -6.87 7.51
C ILE A 285 -6.80 -7.51 7.63
N LEU A 286 -6.43 -8.42 6.73
CA LEU A 286 -5.10 -9.03 6.70
C LEU A 286 -3.99 -8.00 6.51
N ASN A 287 -4.21 -7.01 5.63
CA ASN A 287 -3.26 -5.93 5.38
C ASN A 287 -3.02 -5.01 6.58
N LEU A 288 -3.95 -4.95 7.52
CA LEU A 288 -3.83 -4.15 8.74
C LEU A 288 -3.36 -4.99 9.92
N LEU A 289 -4.02 -6.11 10.16
CA LEU A 289 -3.82 -6.92 11.37
C LEU A 289 -2.47 -7.64 11.36
N THR A 290 -2.06 -8.22 10.23
CA THR A 290 -0.78 -8.96 10.17
C THR A 290 0.43 -8.07 10.46
N PRO A 291 0.59 -6.90 9.79
CA PRO A 291 1.66 -5.96 10.12
C PRO A 291 1.63 -5.49 11.57
N VAL A 292 0.45 -5.21 12.12
CA VAL A 292 0.33 -4.75 13.52
C VAL A 292 0.78 -5.84 14.48
N LEU A 293 0.37 -7.09 14.29
CA LEU A 293 0.79 -8.21 15.15
C LEU A 293 2.30 -8.48 15.05
N VAL A 294 2.88 -8.40 13.87
CA VAL A 294 4.34 -8.49 13.69
C VAL A 294 5.04 -7.32 14.39
N GLY A 295 4.51 -6.09 14.26
CA GLY A 295 5.05 -4.91 14.92
C GLY A 295 5.00 -5.00 16.45
N ILE A 296 3.90 -5.51 17.00
CA ILE A 296 3.79 -5.82 18.44
C ILE A 296 4.87 -6.84 18.82
N GLY A 297 5.02 -7.91 18.04
CA GLY A 297 6.03 -8.93 18.27
C GLY A 297 7.46 -8.39 18.29
N LEU A 298 7.77 -7.35 17.49
CA LEU A 298 9.06 -6.64 17.53
C LEU A 298 9.26 -5.81 18.81
N LEU A 299 8.17 -5.24 19.35
CA LEU A 299 8.27 -4.36 20.52
C LEU A 299 8.37 -5.12 21.85
N ILE A 300 7.88 -6.34 21.91
CA ILE A 300 7.87 -7.17 23.14
C ILE A 300 8.96 -8.25 23.14
N GLY A 301 9.68 -8.43 22.05
CA GLY A 301 10.79 -9.39 21.90
C GLY A 301 12.12 -8.74 22.07
#